data_15fb3379e647fd1e0882a43937a0f155
#
_entry.id   15fb3379e647fd1e0882a43937a0f155
#
_cell.length_a   1.000
_cell.length_b   1.000
_cell.length_c   1.000
_cell.angle_alpha   90.00
_cell.angle_beta   90.00
_cell.angle_gamma   90.00
#
_symmetry.space_group_name_H-M   'P 1'
#
loop_
_entity.id
_entity.type
_entity.pdbx_description
1 polymer ?
#
loop_
_entity_poly.entity_id
_entity_poly.type
_entity_poly.pdbx_seq_one_letter_code
_entity_poly.pdbx_strand_id
1 'polypeptide(L)'
;MHETIYNPLHKLLFKHIDNSGLVLFRVVFGFLIALEGFGAIATGWVKKTLIDPQFTFNFIGFELLQPLEGNGMYFYFMCLGILGVGVMLGYKYRLSMFCFAVMWSGVYLMQKSSYNNHYYLMLLLSWGMVFLPANKWFSIDARQKPSIASRSMPRWVILALIVQVWIVYTYAAIAKIYPAWLDGTVTGLFMTGKKDYWLIGSFLQQQWVHYGIAYGGILFDALIVPLLLYKRTRFIAFCASIVFHLFNAVVFQIGIFPFMSLAFAFFFFSSKNLQQRFLPKKEHYDLGEVKVPPYSKIISGILCLYFIIQIALPLRHLGIKDDVLWTEEGHRLSWRMMLRSKTGYTTMYTLDKKTQEKSKYNIKEILTQKQQRTVGTKPDVIWQLAQRIKQIQAAKGIDVAVFADTKVSVNGGPYVRLINDTIDLGSQKWTPLKHHFWILPSPKMQHSPPEKN
;
A
#
# COMPACT_ATOMS: atom_id res chain seq x y z
N MET A 1 0.61 -26.34 43.43
CA MET A 1 0.42 -25.42 42.29
C MET A 1 0.12 -26.28 41.07
N HIS A 2 -1.13 -26.33 40.56
CA HIS A 2 -1.43 -27.01 39.32
C HIS A 2 -0.75 -26.24 38.19
N GLU A 3 0.29 -26.82 37.59
CA GLU A 3 0.81 -26.32 36.32
C GLU A 3 -0.32 -26.42 35.28
N THR A 4 -0.89 -25.29 34.93
CA THR A 4 -1.89 -25.23 33.85
C THR A 4 -1.17 -25.66 32.57
N ILE A 5 -1.47 -26.84 32.06
CA ILE A 5 -0.91 -27.39 30.81
C ILE A 5 -1.47 -26.54 29.67
N TYR A 6 -0.77 -25.48 29.30
CA TYR A 6 -1.13 -24.65 28.14
C TYR A 6 -0.84 -25.41 26.83
N ASN A 7 -1.78 -25.30 25.88
CA ASN A 7 -1.55 -25.72 24.49
C ASN A 7 -0.25 -25.07 23.95
N PRO A 8 0.60 -25.79 23.18
CA PRO A 8 1.83 -25.27 22.60
C PRO A 8 1.66 -23.93 21.87
N LEU A 9 0.53 -23.74 21.16
CA LEU A 9 0.20 -22.48 20.51
C LEU A 9 0.04 -21.31 21.51
N HIS A 10 -0.64 -21.56 22.63
CA HIS A 10 -0.77 -20.54 23.69
C HIS A 10 0.57 -20.21 24.32
N LYS A 11 1.45 -21.20 24.58
CA LYS A 11 2.82 -20.95 25.04
C LYS A 11 3.59 -20.08 24.04
N LEU A 12 3.45 -20.36 22.75
CA LEU A 12 4.10 -19.58 21.69
C LEU A 12 3.61 -18.13 21.65
N LEU A 13 2.30 -17.92 21.62
CA LEU A 13 1.70 -16.61 21.41
C LEU A 13 1.73 -15.73 22.65
N PHE A 14 1.49 -16.30 23.83
CA PHE A 14 1.28 -15.56 25.08
C PHE A 14 2.48 -15.59 26.02
N LYS A 15 3.62 -16.17 25.59
CA LYS A 15 4.90 -15.98 26.28
C LYS A 15 5.27 -14.51 26.25
N HIS A 16 5.50 -13.92 27.42
CA HIS A 16 5.96 -12.54 27.54
C HIS A 16 7.43 -12.43 27.15
N ILE A 17 7.74 -11.43 26.35
CA ILE A 17 9.08 -11.06 25.87
C ILE A 17 9.32 -9.57 26.13
N ASP A 18 10.57 -9.14 26.11
CA ASP A 18 10.93 -7.73 26.27
C ASP A 18 10.31 -6.87 25.15
N ASN A 19 9.79 -5.70 25.50
CA ASN A 19 9.05 -4.82 24.59
C ASN A 19 9.90 -3.72 23.92
N SER A 20 11.23 -3.73 24.07
CA SER A 20 12.10 -2.66 23.53
C SER A 20 11.93 -2.47 22.02
N GLY A 21 11.82 -3.56 21.26
CA GLY A 21 11.59 -3.47 19.80
C GLY A 21 10.31 -2.73 19.44
N LEU A 22 9.20 -3.01 20.13
CA LEU A 22 7.91 -2.35 19.90
C LEU A 22 7.94 -0.87 20.31
N VAL A 23 8.60 -0.56 21.42
CA VAL A 23 8.76 0.81 21.91
C VAL A 23 9.54 1.65 20.89
N LEU A 24 10.66 1.15 20.39
CA LEU A 24 11.46 1.83 19.36
C LEU A 24 10.70 1.96 18.05
N PHE A 25 10.02 0.89 17.63
CA PHE A 25 9.18 0.92 16.43
C PHE A 25 8.10 1.99 16.54
N ARG A 26 7.40 2.12 17.68
CA ARG A 26 6.41 3.19 17.89
C ARG A 26 7.02 4.58 17.67
N VAL A 27 8.22 4.84 18.22
CA VAL A 27 8.87 6.14 18.08
C VAL A 27 9.17 6.44 16.63
N VAL A 28 9.80 5.49 15.92
CA VAL A 28 10.13 5.67 14.49
C VAL A 28 8.88 5.73 13.63
N PHE A 29 7.91 4.86 13.86
CA PHE A 29 6.65 4.85 13.13
C PHE A 29 5.88 6.16 13.32
N GLY A 30 5.77 6.65 14.57
CA GLY A 30 5.13 7.93 14.88
C GLY A 30 5.83 9.10 14.20
N PHE A 31 7.16 9.11 14.17
CA PHE A 31 7.94 10.12 13.44
C PHE A 31 7.66 10.06 11.93
N LEU A 32 7.65 8.87 11.33
CA LEU A 32 7.42 8.70 9.89
C LEU A 32 6.01 9.12 9.47
N ILE A 33 4.98 8.77 10.25
CA ILE A 33 3.61 9.21 9.94
C ILE A 33 3.41 10.70 10.19
N ALA A 34 4.15 11.30 11.12
CA ALA A 34 4.18 12.76 11.27
C ALA A 34 4.83 13.43 10.04
N LEU A 35 5.96 12.88 9.57
CA LEU A 35 6.61 13.34 8.34
C LEU A 35 5.70 13.20 7.12
N GLU A 36 4.92 12.12 7.01
CA GLU A 36 3.95 11.96 5.92
C GLU A 36 2.89 13.07 5.97
N GLY A 37 2.33 13.36 7.16
CA GLY A 37 1.35 14.43 7.33
C GLY A 37 1.89 15.81 6.93
N PHE A 38 2.97 16.25 7.58
CA PHE A 38 3.57 17.57 7.32
C PHE A 38 4.26 17.64 5.95
N GLY A 39 4.94 16.57 5.55
CA GLY A 39 5.66 16.47 4.28
C GLY A 39 4.72 16.53 3.08
N ALA A 40 3.53 15.96 3.16
CA ALA A 40 2.53 16.07 2.10
C ALA A 40 2.09 17.53 1.85
N ILE A 41 2.06 18.36 2.90
CA ILE A 41 1.83 19.80 2.78
C ILE A 41 3.04 20.46 2.16
N ALA A 42 4.23 20.26 2.73
CA ALA A 42 5.47 20.93 2.33
C ALA A 42 5.88 20.64 0.88
N THR A 43 5.64 19.43 0.40
CA THR A 43 5.93 19.01 -0.99
C THR A 43 4.85 19.45 -2.00
N GLY A 44 3.77 20.06 -1.53
CA GLY A 44 2.61 20.42 -2.35
C GLY A 44 1.77 19.22 -2.82
N TRP A 45 1.97 18.03 -2.24
CA TRP A 45 1.21 16.84 -2.60
C TRP A 45 -0.28 17.01 -2.28
N VAL A 46 -0.61 17.58 -1.11
CA VAL A 46 -1.99 17.87 -0.70
C VAL A 46 -2.69 18.74 -1.73
N LYS A 47 -2.04 19.85 -2.15
CA LYS A 47 -2.58 20.77 -3.16
C LYS A 47 -2.87 20.03 -4.46
N LYS A 48 -1.84 19.43 -5.06
CA LYS A 48 -1.90 18.80 -6.39
C LYS A 48 -2.83 17.56 -6.44
N THR A 49 -3.10 16.92 -5.30
CA THR A 49 -3.80 15.63 -5.27
C THR A 49 -5.20 15.73 -4.72
N LEU A 50 -5.47 16.66 -3.79
CA LEU A 50 -6.73 16.74 -3.07
C LEU A 50 -7.46 18.08 -3.23
N ILE A 51 -6.74 19.20 -3.47
CA ILE A 51 -7.35 20.53 -3.56
C ILE A 51 -7.58 20.95 -5.02
N ASP A 52 -6.55 20.83 -5.88
CA ASP A 52 -6.65 21.24 -7.30
C ASP A 52 -7.68 20.42 -8.11
N PRO A 53 -7.88 19.09 -7.86
CA PRO A 53 -8.92 18.34 -8.56
C PRO A 53 -10.33 18.83 -8.20
N GLN A 54 -11.22 18.98 -9.18
CA GLN A 54 -12.63 19.30 -8.95
C GLN A 54 -13.37 18.17 -8.19
N PHE A 55 -12.87 16.94 -8.31
CA PHE A 55 -13.31 15.76 -7.56
C PHE A 55 -12.21 14.72 -7.50
N THR A 56 -12.32 13.78 -6.59
CA THR A 56 -11.37 12.66 -6.49
C THR A 56 -12.01 11.34 -6.91
N PHE A 57 -11.17 10.41 -7.40
CA PHE A 57 -11.61 9.05 -7.68
C PHE A 57 -11.50 8.22 -6.40
N ASN A 58 -12.62 7.97 -5.76
CA ASN A 58 -12.73 7.20 -4.53
C ASN A 58 -12.59 5.70 -4.78
N PHE A 59 -12.28 4.94 -3.74
CA PHE A 59 -12.59 3.53 -3.77
C PHE A 59 -14.10 3.34 -3.96
N ILE A 60 -14.49 2.41 -4.83
CA ILE A 60 -15.89 2.15 -5.16
C ILE A 60 -16.65 1.72 -3.89
N GLY A 61 -17.79 2.33 -3.63
CA GLY A 61 -18.56 2.21 -2.39
C GLY A 61 -18.26 3.29 -1.34
N PHE A 62 -17.28 4.17 -1.59
CA PHE A 62 -16.91 5.28 -0.70
C PHE A 62 -17.04 6.64 -1.39
N GLU A 63 -17.98 6.78 -2.30
CA GLU A 63 -18.18 7.98 -3.14
C GLU A 63 -18.49 9.24 -2.32
N LEU A 64 -19.02 9.09 -1.10
CA LEU A 64 -19.27 10.18 -0.16
C LEU A 64 -17.99 10.80 0.41
N LEU A 65 -16.86 10.08 0.39
CA LEU A 65 -15.60 10.60 0.90
C LEU A 65 -14.94 11.49 -0.14
N GLN A 66 -15.27 12.77 -0.13
CA GLN A 66 -14.60 13.80 -0.95
C GLN A 66 -13.69 14.67 -0.08
N PRO A 67 -12.61 15.25 -0.67
CA PRO A 67 -11.77 16.21 0.03
C PRO A 67 -12.59 17.38 0.59
N LEU A 68 -12.14 17.89 1.73
CA LEU A 68 -12.70 19.10 2.32
C LEU A 68 -12.39 20.31 1.43
N GLU A 69 -13.35 21.21 1.30
CA GLU A 69 -13.26 22.40 0.47
C GLU A 69 -12.22 23.41 1.00
N GLY A 70 -11.73 24.24 0.11
CA GLY A 70 -10.80 25.33 0.41
C GLY A 70 -9.50 24.80 1.06
N ASN A 71 -9.17 25.36 2.23
CA ASN A 71 -7.99 24.98 3.01
C ASN A 71 -8.21 23.78 3.94
N GLY A 72 -9.39 23.15 3.91
CA GLY A 72 -9.77 22.07 4.82
C GLY A 72 -8.78 20.89 4.78
N MET A 73 -8.27 20.54 3.60
CA MET A 73 -7.30 19.45 3.48
C MET A 73 -5.92 19.78 4.05
N TYR A 74 -5.49 21.04 4.05
CA TYR A 74 -4.27 21.43 4.77
C TYR A 74 -4.43 21.25 6.27
N PHE A 75 -5.56 21.70 6.83
CA PHE A 75 -5.86 21.48 8.25
C PHE A 75 -5.92 19.98 8.58
N TYR A 76 -6.56 19.19 7.74
CA TYR A 76 -6.64 17.74 7.89
C TYR A 76 -5.25 17.08 7.98
N PHE A 77 -4.34 17.42 7.08
CA PHE A 77 -2.97 16.89 7.09
C PHE A 77 -2.12 17.45 8.23
N MET A 78 -2.36 18.68 8.65
CA MET A 78 -1.76 19.23 9.88
C MET A 78 -2.16 18.38 11.11
N CYS A 79 -3.44 18.05 11.25
CA CYS A 79 -3.93 17.17 12.30
C CYS A 79 -3.27 15.78 12.22
N LEU A 80 -3.14 15.18 11.03
CA LEU A 80 -2.42 13.91 10.84
C LEU A 80 -0.98 14.01 11.35
N GLY A 81 -0.27 15.09 11.01
CA GLY A 81 1.10 15.31 11.48
C GLY A 81 1.18 15.42 12.99
N ILE A 82 0.29 16.19 13.63
CA ILE A 82 0.22 16.34 15.10
C ILE A 82 -0.09 15.02 15.78
N LEU A 83 -1.03 14.24 15.24
CA LEU A 83 -1.35 12.90 15.77
C LEU A 83 -0.16 11.96 15.65
N GLY A 84 0.61 12.03 14.55
CA GLY A 84 1.86 11.28 14.38
C GLY A 84 2.89 11.64 15.46
N VAL A 85 3.05 12.92 15.81
CA VAL A 85 3.88 13.37 16.94
C VAL A 85 3.35 12.80 18.26
N GLY A 86 2.03 12.81 18.48
CA GLY A 86 1.40 12.19 19.64
C GLY A 86 1.74 10.70 19.78
N VAL A 87 1.72 9.95 18.67
CA VAL A 87 2.13 8.54 18.60
C VAL A 87 3.62 8.39 18.92
N MET A 88 4.48 9.22 18.31
CA MET A 88 5.93 9.21 18.55
C MET A 88 6.26 9.38 20.03
N LEU A 89 5.66 10.37 20.67
CA LEU A 89 5.86 10.69 22.09
C LEU A 89 5.11 9.70 23.02
N GLY A 90 4.16 8.95 22.49
CA GLY A 90 3.27 8.10 23.29
C GLY A 90 2.36 8.91 24.20
N TYR A 91 1.89 10.08 23.74
CA TYR A 91 0.93 10.95 24.42
C TYR A 91 -0.49 10.61 23.98
N LYS A 92 -1.34 10.25 24.98
CA LYS A 92 -2.69 9.71 24.70
C LYS A 92 -2.64 8.70 23.56
N TYR A 93 -1.63 7.83 23.57
CA TYR A 93 -1.19 7.01 22.46
C TYR A 93 -2.33 6.32 21.70
N ARG A 94 -3.23 5.64 22.43
CA ARG A 94 -4.33 4.91 21.79
C ARG A 94 -5.29 5.84 21.07
N LEU A 95 -5.59 6.99 21.66
CA LEU A 95 -6.45 8.00 21.03
C LEU A 95 -5.77 8.60 19.80
N SER A 96 -4.50 9.04 19.96
CA SER A 96 -3.72 9.59 18.83
C SER A 96 -3.62 8.61 17.67
N MET A 97 -3.35 7.32 17.97
CA MET A 97 -3.24 6.29 16.93
C MET A 97 -4.59 5.95 16.28
N PHE A 98 -5.66 5.89 17.07
CA PHE A 98 -7.01 5.67 16.56
C PHE A 98 -7.47 6.81 15.65
N CYS A 99 -7.33 8.05 16.10
CA CYS A 99 -7.68 9.21 15.28
C CYS A 99 -6.84 9.27 13.99
N PHE A 100 -5.53 9.00 14.09
CA PHE A 100 -4.68 8.89 12.90
C PHE A 100 -5.17 7.81 11.95
N ALA A 101 -5.46 6.60 12.44
CA ALA A 101 -5.94 5.48 11.63
C ALA A 101 -7.26 5.80 10.92
N VAL A 102 -8.21 6.43 11.60
CA VAL A 102 -9.49 6.86 11.01
C VAL A 102 -9.26 7.91 9.92
N MET A 103 -8.49 8.96 10.24
CA MET A 103 -8.21 10.02 9.28
C MET A 103 -7.40 9.51 8.08
N TRP A 104 -6.40 8.66 8.31
CA TRP A 104 -5.65 8.06 7.22
C TRP A 104 -6.51 7.15 6.34
N SER A 105 -7.45 6.40 6.94
CA SER A 105 -8.45 5.62 6.18
C SER A 105 -9.28 6.51 5.27
N GLY A 106 -9.70 7.67 5.76
CA GLY A 106 -10.42 8.67 4.95
C GLY A 106 -9.63 9.09 3.71
N VAL A 107 -8.38 9.55 3.89
CA VAL A 107 -7.49 9.95 2.78
C VAL A 107 -7.27 8.80 1.80
N TYR A 108 -7.01 7.60 2.33
CA TYR A 108 -6.76 6.41 1.50
C TYR A 108 -7.95 6.05 0.63
N LEU A 109 -9.16 6.10 1.18
CA LEU A 109 -10.39 5.71 0.50
C LEU A 109 -10.90 6.80 -0.46
N MET A 110 -10.67 8.08 -0.17
CA MET A 110 -11.14 9.18 -1.01
C MET A 110 -10.30 9.40 -2.28
N GLN A 111 -9.07 8.86 -2.38
CA GLN A 111 -8.16 9.17 -3.49
C GLN A 111 -7.41 7.94 -4.03
N LYS A 112 -8.11 7.05 -4.72
CA LYS A 112 -7.48 5.85 -5.29
C LYS A 112 -6.56 6.12 -6.50
N SER A 113 -6.61 7.30 -7.14
CA SER A 113 -5.64 7.66 -8.19
C SER A 113 -4.21 7.77 -7.67
N SER A 114 -4.04 7.99 -6.37
CA SER A 114 -2.75 8.03 -5.69
C SER A 114 -2.45 6.74 -4.92
N TYR A 115 -3.23 5.68 -5.19
CA TYR A 115 -2.99 4.38 -4.57
C TYR A 115 -1.56 3.91 -4.76
N ASN A 116 -0.96 3.46 -3.66
CA ASN A 116 0.24 2.63 -3.65
C ASN A 116 0.17 1.63 -2.48
N ASN A 117 0.98 0.58 -2.56
CA ASN A 117 1.00 -0.47 -1.53
C ASN A 117 1.59 0.03 -0.20
N HIS A 118 2.40 1.09 -0.21
CA HIS A 118 3.00 1.67 0.99
C HIS A 118 1.93 2.31 1.87
N TYR A 119 0.99 3.03 1.27
CA TYR A 119 -0.15 3.61 1.97
C TYR A 119 -1.11 2.55 2.48
N TYR A 120 -1.24 1.43 1.75
CA TYR A 120 -1.99 0.28 2.24
C TYR A 120 -1.32 -0.36 3.46
N LEU A 121 0.00 -0.57 3.44
CA LEU A 121 0.73 -1.07 4.61
C LEU A 121 0.61 -0.11 5.79
N MET A 122 0.76 1.20 5.56
CA MET A 122 0.60 2.20 6.62
C MET A 122 -0.81 2.18 7.22
N LEU A 123 -1.85 1.97 6.40
CA LEU A 123 -3.23 1.80 6.86
C LEU A 123 -3.36 0.60 7.80
N LEU A 124 -2.86 -0.57 7.39
CA LEU A 124 -2.92 -1.80 8.19
C LEU A 124 -2.13 -1.67 9.50
N LEU A 125 -0.91 -1.10 9.43
CA LEU A 125 -0.09 -0.85 10.60
C LEU A 125 -0.76 0.14 11.56
N SER A 126 -1.37 1.20 11.04
CA SER A 126 -2.06 2.19 11.86
C SER A 126 -3.18 1.56 12.68
N TRP A 127 -4.03 0.75 12.05
CA TRP A 127 -5.07 0.01 12.76
C TRP A 127 -4.50 -1.04 13.72
N GLY A 128 -3.49 -1.78 13.31
CA GLY A 128 -2.80 -2.74 14.18
C GLY A 128 -2.24 -2.06 15.44
N MET A 129 -1.51 -0.98 15.27
CA MET A 129 -0.85 -0.24 16.35
C MET A 129 -1.81 0.32 17.40
N VAL A 130 -3.09 0.60 17.07
CA VAL A 130 -4.12 1.00 18.06
C VAL A 130 -4.22 -0.01 19.20
N PHE A 131 -4.13 -1.31 18.87
CA PHE A 131 -4.34 -2.40 19.81
C PHE A 131 -3.05 -2.85 20.52
N LEU A 132 -1.88 -2.49 19.97
CA LEU A 132 -0.60 -2.93 20.51
C LEU A 132 -0.17 -2.12 21.75
N PRO A 133 0.48 -2.75 22.76
CA PRO A 133 0.88 -2.11 24.01
C PRO A 133 2.16 -1.29 23.84
N ALA A 134 2.24 -0.43 22.82
CA ALA A 134 3.47 0.26 22.44
C ALA A 134 3.80 1.47 23.35
N ASN A 135 2.84 1.93 24.15
CA ASN A 135 3.03 3.06 25.10
C ASN A 135 3.41 2.62 26.52
N LYS A 136 3.73 1.34 26.73
CA LYS A 136 4.02 0.81 28.08
C LYS A 136 5.39 1.21 28.63
N TRP A 137 6.28 1.74 27.80
CA TRP A 137 7.60 2.25 28.18
C TRP A 137 8.01 3.39 27.25
N PHE A 138 8.89 4.28 27.74
CA PHE A 138 9.42 5.43 27.00
C PHE A 138 8.33 6.24 26.29
N SER A 139 7.28 6.57 27.04
CA SER A 139 6.10 7.30 26.58
C SER A 139 5.65 8.31 27.63
N ILE A 140 4.98 9.37 27.19
CA ILE A 140 4.35 10.34 28.10
C ILE A 140 3.26 9.64 28.92
N ASP A 141 2.48 8.74 28.33
CA ASP A 141 1.44 7.98 29.04
C ASP A 141 1.99 7.18 30.22
N ALA A 142 3.11 6.43 30.02
CA ALA A 142 3.72 5.63 31.08
C ALA A 142 4.38 6.51 32.15
N ARG A 143 4.84 7.72 31.79
CA ARG A 143 5.40 8.68 32.71
C ARG A 143 4.32 9.33 33.58
N GLN A 144 3.18 9.69 32.96
CA GLN A 144 2.05 10.29 33.70
C GLN A 144 1.28 9.28 34.53
N LYS A 145 1.20 8.02 34.08
CA LYS A 145 0.51 6.93 34.77
C LYS A 145 1.43 5.72 34.91
N PRO A 146 2.30 5.69 35.92
CA PRO A 146 3.26 4.58 36.12
C PRO A 146 2.62 3.20 36.26
N SER A 147 1.36 3.10 36.65
CA SER A 147 0.61 1.84 36.75
C SER A 147 0.43 1.11 35.42
N ILE A 148 0.55 1.81 34.30
CA ILE A 148 0.48 1.16 32.97
C ILE A 148 1.85 0.68 32.49
N ALA A 149 2.94 1.11 33.15
CA ALA A 149 4.29 0.77 32.68
C ALA A 149 4.53 -0.74 32.71
N SER A 150 5.15 -1.23 31.67
CA SER A 150 5.54 -2.63 31.55
C SER A 150 6.81 -2.74 30.71
N ARG A 151 7.70 -3.66 31.12
CA ARG A 151 8.92 -3.98 30.37
C ARG A 151 8.72 -5.12 29.38
N SER A 152 7.54 -5.77 29.42
CA SER A 152 7.23 -6.94 28.61
C SER A 152 5.94 -6.77 27.81
N MET A 153 5.80 -7.63 26.81
CA MET A 153 4.60 -7.77 26.00
C MET A 153 4.43 -9.24 25.55
N PRO A 154 3.24 -9.69 25.21
CA PRO A 154 3.04 -11.03 24.66
C PRO A 154 3.70 -11.15 23.26
N ARG A 155 4.30 -12.31 22.99
CA ARG A 155 5.07 -12.56 21.76
C ARG A 155 4.24 -12.42 20.49
N TRP A 156 2.93 -12.71 20.52
CA TRP A 156 2.07 -12.57 19.33
C TRP A 156 2.18 -11.18 18.68
N VAL A 157 2.48 -10.13 19.46
CA VAL A 157 2.63 -8.75 18.97
C VAL A 157 3.75 -8.67 17.93
N ILE A 158 4.93 -9.19 18.23
CA ILE A 158 6.06 -9.22 17.28
C ILE A 158 5.78 -10.18 16.14
N LEU A 159 5.23 -11.36 16.43
CA LEU A 159 4.93 -12.36 15.40
C LEU A 159 3.94 -11.81 14.36
N ALA A 160 2.92 -11.09 14.80
CA ALA A 160 1.95 -10.49 13.87
C ALA A 160 2.62 -9.47 12.92
N LEU A 161 3.51 -8.61 13.44
CA LEU A 161 4.23 -7.64 12.62
C LEU A 161 5.23 -8.30 11.66
N ILE A 162 5.94 -9.34 12.12
CA ILE A 162 6.87 -10.11 11.27
C ILE A 162 6.09 -10.85 10.16
N VAL A 163 5.00 -11.54 10.49
CA VAL A 163 4.18 -12.25 9.50
C VAL A 163 3.58 -11.28 8.48
N GLN A 164 3.10 -10.12 8.94
CA GLN A 164 2.58 -9.10 8.02
C GLN A 164 3.63 -8.66 7.01
N VAL A 165 4.83 -8.31 7.45
CA VAL A 165 5.89 -7.87 6.53
C VAL A 165 6.39 -9.03 5.65
N TRP A 166 6.37 -10.26 6.15
CA TRP A 166 6.73 -11.43 5.35
C TRP A 166 5.74 -11.67 4.21
N ILE A 167 4.42 -11.54 4.48
CA ILE A 167 3.38 -11.60 3.44
C ILE A 167 3.65 -10.53 2.37
N VAL A 168 3.93 -9.28 2.76
CA VAL A 168 4.23 -8.19 1.82
C VAL A 168 5.37 -8.54 0.89
N TYR A 169 6.50 -8.97 1.43
CA TYR A 169 7.68 -9.31 0.63
C TYR A 169 7.48 -10.58 -0.21
N THR A 170 6.82 -11.60 0.33
CA THR A 170 6.53 -12.83 -0.42
C THR A 170 5.69 -12.55 -1.67
N TYR A 171 4.60 -11.78 -1.52
CA TYR A 171 3.78 -11.42 -2.69
C TYR A 171 4.48 -10.46 -3.64
N ALA A 172 5.34 -9.57 -3.14
CA ALA A 172 6.15 -8.71 -3.99
C ALA A 172 7.15 -9.51 -4.84
N ALA A 173 7.75 -10.56 -4.28
CA ALA A 173 8.62 -11.48 -5.01
C ALA A 173 7.86 -12.28 -6.07
N ILE A 174 6.77 -12.96 -5.67
CA ILE A 174 5.94 -13.79 -6.57
C ILE A 174 5.43 -12.97 -7.74
N ALA A 175 4.94 -11.75 -7.48
CA ALA A 175 4.39 -10.89 -8.50
C ALA A 175 5.39 -10.45 -9.57
N LYS A 176 6.71 -10.54 -9.30
CA LYS A 176 7.79 -10.21 -10.24
C LYS A 176 8.18 -11.38 -11.15
N ILE A 177 7.67 -12.60 -10.89
CA ILE A 177 8.03 -13.78 -11.68
C ILE A 177 7.16 -13.84 -12.94
N TYR A 178 7.52 -13.06 -13.96
CA TYR A 178 6.88 -13.09 -15.27
C TYR A 178 7.87 -12.60 -16.36
N PRO A 179 7.68 -12.95 -17.66
CA PRO A 179 8.68 -12.79 -18.70
C PRO A 179 9.30 -11.40 -18.80
N ALA A 180 8.50 -10.34 -18.97
CA ALA A 180 9.00 -8.99 -19.15
C ALA A 180 9.73 -8.39 -17.91
N TRP A 181 9.60 -8.99 -16.74
CA TRP A 181 10.43 -8.68 -15.59
C TRP A 181 11.75 -9.43 -15.63
N LEU A 182 11.69 -10.74 -15.92
CA LEU A 182 12.86 -11.63 -15.91
C LEU A 182 13.85 -11.32 -17.05
N ASP A 183 13.38 -10.83 -18.17
CA ASP A 183 14.22 -10.40 -19.29
C ASP A 183 14.80 -8.99 -19.14
N GLY A 184 14.51 -8.30 -18.03
CA GLY A 184 15.01 -6.97 -17.75
C GLY A 184 14.28 -5.82 -18.45
N THR A 185 13.28 -6.09 -19.30
CA THR A 185 12.52 -5.06 -20.03
C THR A 185 11.92 -4.02 -19.11
N VAL A 186 11.21 -4.45 -18.07
CA VAL A 186 10.52 -3.53 -17.15
C VAL A 186 11.50 -2.70 -16.34
N THR A 187 12.56 -3.31 -15.84
CA THR A 187 13.60 -2.60 -15.09
C THR A 187 14.34 -1.60 -15.97
N GLY A 188 14.60 -1.94 -17.24
CA GLY A 188 15.14 -1.01 -18.23
C GLY A 188 14.22 0.19 -18.46
N LEU A 189 12.92 -0.03 -18.66
CA LEU A 189 11.95 1.06 -18.79
C LEU A 189 11.92 1.99 -17.56
N PHE A 190 12.05 1.45 -16.34
CA PHE A 190 12.14 2.27 -15.15
C PHE A 190 13.43 3.09 -15.10
N MET A 191 14.55 2.53 -15.56
CA MET A 191 15.84 3.20 -15.55
C MET A 191 15.97 4.25 -16.66
N THR A 192 15.26 4.13 -17.79
CA THR A 192 15.26 5.12 -18.88
C THR A 192 14.97 6.54 -18.38
N GLY A 193 14.01 6.68 -17.46
CA GLY A 193 13.68 7.98 -16.84
C GLY A 193 14.73 8.51 -15.84
N LYS A 194 15.85 7.80 -15.62
CA LYS A 194 16.91 8.12 -14.67
C LYS A 194 18.27 8.36 -15.33
N LYS A 195 18.30 8.47 -16.67
CA LYS A 195 19.53 8.68 -17.44
C LYS A 195 20.32 9.93 -17.02
N ASP A 196 19.62 10.98 -16.58
CA ASP A 196 20.20 12.26 -16.21
C ASP A 196 20.58 12.35 -14.71
N TYR A 197 20.54 11.24 -13.96
CA TYR A 197 21.01 11.21 -12.57
C TYR A 197 22.52 11.39 -12.51
N TRP A 198 22.97 12.42 -11.83
CA TRP A 198 24.34 12.96 -11.87
C TRP A 198 25.45 11.91 -11.74
N LEU A 199 25.46 11.03 -10.79
CA LEU A 199 26.57 10.05 -10.63
C LEU A 199 26.26 8.67 -11.21
N ILE A 200 25.01 8.30 -11.30
CA ILE A 200 24.62 6.91 -11.57
C ILE A 200 23.76 6.77 -12.83
N GLY A 201 23.46 7.87 -13.52
CA GLY A 201 22.54 7.85 -14.68
C GLY A 201 23.01 6.87 -15.78
N SER A 202 24.26 7.00 -16.24
CA SER A 202 24.83 6.12 -17.27
C SER A 202 24.96 4.67 -16.81
N PHE A 203 25.32 4.46 -15.53
CA PHE A 203 25.37 3.13 -14.91
C PHE A 203 24.02 2.44 -14.92
N LEU A 204 22.94 3.19 -14.57
CA LEU A 204 21.58 2.66 -14.56
C LEU A 204 21.04 2.27 -15.94
N GLN A 205 21.66 2.72 -17.05
CA GLN A 205 21.28 2.34 -18.41
C GLN A 205 21.89 1.02 -18.87
N GLN A 206 22.82 0.44 -18.12
CA GLN A 206 23.50 -0.80 -18.51
C GLN A 206 22.55 -2.00 -18.39
N GLN A 207 22.52 -2.87 -19.41
CA GLN A 207 21.63 -4.04 -19.44
C GLN A 207 21.86 -5.00 -18.25
N TRP A 208 23.10 -5.22 -17.87
CA TRP A 208 23.41 -6.08 -16.72
C TRP A 208 22.90 -5.50 -15.40
N VAL A 209 22.81 -4.16 -15.28
CA VAL A 209 22.20 -3.49 -14.12
C VAL A 209 20.69 -3.73 -14.11
N HIS A 210 20.03 -3.73 -15.26
CA HIS A 210 18.60 -4.07 -15.36
C HIS A 210 18.33 -5.49 -14.86
N TYR A 211 19.15 -6.47 -15.27
CA TYR A 211 19.07 -7.84 -14.73
C TYR A 211 19.40 -7.87 -13.24
N GLY A 212 20.42 -7.16 -12.78
CA GLY A 212 20.76 -7.05 -11.37
C GLY A 212 19.61 -6.52 -10.51
N ILE A 213 18.90 -5.50 -10.98
CA ILE A 213 17.70 -4.95 -10.32
C ILE A 213 16.54 -5.97 -10.37
N ALA A 214 16.34 -6.64 -11.50
CA ALA A 214 15.27 -7.60 -11.68
C ALA A 214 15.41 -8.81 -10.74
N TYR A 215 16.52 -9.50 -10.81
CA TYR A 215 16.78 -10.70 -10.00
C TYR A 215 17.12 -10.37 -8.56
N GLY A 216 17.91 -9.32 -8.32
CA GLY A 216 18.22 -8.83 -6.98
C GLY A 216 16.96 -8.42 -6.22
N GLY A 217 16.00 -7.79 -6.89
CA GLY A 217 14.71 -7.44 -6.30
C GLY A 217 13.88 -8.66 -5.91
N ILE A 218 13.82 -9.69 -6.76
CA ILE A 218 13.12 -10.95 -6.46
C ILE A 218 13.79 -11.67 -5.28
N LEU A 219 15.11 -11.83 -5.33
CA LEU A 219 15.88 -12.54 -4.28
C LEU A 219 15.78 -11.79 -2.95
N PHE A 220 15.89 -10.46 -2.97
CA PHE A 220 15.72 -9.65 -1.77
C PHE A 220 14.33 -9.88 -1.16
N ASP A 221 13.27 -9.67 -1.94
CA ASP A 221 11.91 -9.80 -1.44
C ASP A 221 11.61 -11.24 -0.95
N ALA A 222 12.12 -12.28 -1.63
CA ALA A 222 11.87 -13.66 -1.23
C ALA A 222 12.63 -14.05 0.05
N LEU A 223 13.85 -13.56 0.24
CA LEU A 223 14.77 -14.07 1.25
C LEU A 223 14.97 -13.17 2.45
N ILE A 224 14.63 -11.88 2.37
CA ILE A 224 15.01 -10.91 3.42
C ILE A 224 14.46 -11.29 4.80
N VAL A 225 13.21 -11.70 4.91
CA VAL A 225 12.62 -12.06 6.21
C VAL A 225 13.21 -13.36 6.78
N PRO A 226 13.30 -14.47 6.03
CA PRO A 226 14.05 -15.65 6.47
C PRO A 226 15.49 -15.36 6.92
N LEU A 227 16.22 -14.55 6.16
CA LEU A 227 17.61 -14.20 6.48
C LEU A 227 17.71 -13.31 7.74
N LEU A 228 16.75 -12.42 7.98
CA LEU A 228 16.67 -11.64 9.22
C LEU A 228 16.30 -12.51 10.43
N LEU A 229 15.49 -13.55 10.26
CA LEU A 229 15.13 -14.48 11.33
C LEU A 229 16.32 -15.36 11.75
N TYR A 230 17.16 -15.77 10.82
CA TYR A 230 18.30 -16.61 11.11
C TYR A 230 19.47 -15.79 11.69
N LYS A 231 19.91 -16.12 12.90
CA LYS A 231 20.86 -15.31 13.68
C LYS A 231 22.20 -15.06 12.95
N ARG A 232 22.72 -16.05 12.19
CA ARG A 232 24.02 -15.94 11.52
C ARG A 232 24.00 -15.00 10.32
N THR A 233 22.88 -14.92 9.60
CA THR A 233 22.73 -14.07 8.39
C THR A 233 22.14 -12.70 8.70
N ARG A 234 21.54 -12.52 9.87
CA ARG A 234 20.77 -11.33 10.26
C ARG A 234 21.48 -10.01 10.00
N PHE A 235 22.75 -9.90 10.39
CA PHE A 235 23.48 -8.65 10.24
C PHE A 235 23.74 -8.33 8.75
N ILE A 236 24.14 -9.33 7.97
CA ILE A 236 24.34 -9.17 6.51
C ILE A 236 23.02 -8.81 5.83
N ALA A 237 21.93 -9.49 6.18
CA ALA A 237 20.59 -9.19 5.67
C ALA A 237 20.13 -7.75 6.02
N PHE A 238 20.46 -7.29 7.22
CA PHE A 238 20.15 -5.90 7.61
C PHE A 238 20.97 -4.89 6.79
N CYS A 239 22.28 -5.14 6.57
CA CYS A 239 23.08 -4.29 5.70
C CYS A 239 22.53 -4.29 4.26
N ALA A 240 22.14 -5.44 3.74
CA ALA A 240 21.50 -5.55 2.43
C ALA A 240 20.17 -4.78 2.39
N SER A 241 19.37 -4.81 3.49
CA SER A 241 18.15 -4.00 3.60
C SER A 241 18.42 -2.51 3.55
N ILE A 242 19.49 -2.03 4.21
CA ILE A 242 19.88 -0.62 4.15
C ILE A 242 20.17 -0.22 2.70
N VAL A 243 21.04 -0.97 2.02
CA VAL A 243 21.41 -0.70 0.62
C VAL A 243 20.18 -0.70 -0.29
N PHE A 244 19.36 -1.75 -0.19
CA PHE A 244 18.17 -1.90 -1.01
C PHE A 244 17.16 -0.76 -0.80
N HIS A 245 16.87 -0.42 0.45
CA HIS A 245 15.89 0.60 0.76
C HIS A 245 16.40 2.01 0.49
N LEU A 246 17.70 2.29 0.69
CA LEU A 246 18.29 3.57 0.30
C LEU A 246 18.33 3.73 -1.23
N PHE A 247 18.66 2.67 -1.97
CA PHE A 247 18.54 2.67 -3.42
C PHE A 247 17.10 3.01 -3.86
N ASN A 248 16.11 2.37 -3.27
CA ASN A 248 14.71 2.66 -3.56
C ASN A 248 14.30 4.09 -3.18
N ALA A 249 14.81 4.63 -2.07
CA ALA A 249 14.54 6.02 -1.67
C ALA A 249 15.10 7.02 -2.69
N VAL A 250 16.32 6.82 -3.15
CA VAL A 250 17.02 7.73 -4.08
C VAL A 250 16.53 7.58 -5.51
N VAL A 251 16.49 6.35 -6.03
CA VAL A 251 16.21 6.09 -7.45
C VAL A 251 14.71 6.14 -7.74
N PHE A 252 13.89 5.55 -6.88
CA PHE A 252 12.44 5.49 -7.11
C PHE A 252 11.63 6.54 -6.35
N GLN A 253 12.24 7.24 -5.38
CA GLN A 253 11.60 8.33 -4.63
C GLN A 253 10.25 7.94 -4.00
N ILE A 254 10.22 6.77 -3.36
CA ILE A 254 8.99 6.15 -2.84
C ILE A 254 8.60 6.61 -1.42
N GLY A 255 8.91 7.86 -1.07
CA GLY A 255 8.49 8.51 0.17
C GLY A 255 9.06 7.88 1.43
N ILE A 256 8.23 7.73 2.46
CA ILE A 256 8.66 7.22 3.79
C ILE A 256 8.80 5.69 3.85
N PHE A 257 8.35 4.96 2.83
CA PHE A 257 8.29 3.50 2.86
C PHE A 257 9.64 2.81 3.12
N PRO A 258 10.76 3.22 2.49
CA PRO A 258 12.06 2.62 2.76
C PRO A 258 12.46 2.67 4.24
N PHE A 259 12.19 3.80 4.88
CA PHE A 259 12.49 4.01 6.31
C PHE A 259 11.55 3.22 7.22
N MET A 260 10.28 3.11 6.83
CA MET A 260 9.30 2.27 7.53
C MET A 260 9.71 0.78 7.44
N SER A 261 10.18 0.33 6.28
CA SER A 261 10.68 -1.03 6.09
C SER A 261 11.93 -1.31 6.94
N LEU A 262 12.86 -0.35 7.03
CA LEU A 262 14.03 -0.46 7.91
C LEU A 262 13.65 -0.49 9.39
N ALA A 263 12.58 0.19 9.79
CA ALA A 263 12.12 0.18 11.19
C ALA A 263 11.66 -1.22 11.66
N PHE A 264 11.21 -2.10 10.76
CA PHE A 264 10.90 -3.48 11.12
C PHE A 264 12.12 -4.26 11.62
N ALA A 265 13.33 -3.81 11.35
CA ALA A 265 14.56 -4.44 11.86
C ALA A 265 14.55 -4.55 13.40
N PHE A 266 13.89 -3.64 14.12
CA PHE A 266 13.76 -3.73 15.59
C PHE A 266 13.12 -5.03 16.08
N PHE A 267 12.36 -5.73 15.25
CA PHE A 267 11.72 -6.99 15.62
C PHE A 267 12.60 -8.22 15.41
N PHE A 268 13.68 -8.07 14.67
CA PHE A 268 14.60 -9.18 14.38
C PHE A 268 15.85 -9.15 15.26
N PHE A 269 16.27 -7.98 15.73
CA PHE A 269 17.46 -7.87 16.61
C PHE A 269 17.15 -8.23 18.06
N SER A 270 18.22 -8.58 18.80
CA SER A 270 18.13 -8.89 20.23
C SER A 270 17.56 -7.71 21.02
N SER A 271 16.48 -7.95 21.74
CA SER A 271 15.87 -6.92 22.61
C SER A 271 16.84 -6.40 23.67
N LYS A 272 17.77 -7.24 24.14
CA LYS A 272 18.85 -6.84 25.09
C LYS A 272 19.78 -5.81 24.45
N ASN A 273 20.24 -6.05 23.21
CA ASN A 273 21.10 -5.09 22.51
C ASN A 273 20.37 -3.78 22.22
N LEU A 274 19.09 -3.87 21.80
CA LEU A 274 18.26 -2.68 21.55
C LEU A 274 18.03 -1.89 22.84
N GLN A 275 17.75 -2.57 23.94
CA GLN A 275 17.56 -1.96 25.25
C GLN A 275 18.84 -1.24 25.70
N GLN A 276 20.00 -1.92 25.66
CA GLN A 276 21.27 -1.34 26.09
C GLN A 276 21.67 -0.11 25.28
N ARG A 277 21.42 -0.13 23.97
CA ARG A 277 21.85 0.95 23.07
C ARG A 277 20.91 2.14 23.05
N PHE A 278 19.61 1.90 23.05
CA PHE A 278 18.60 2.95 22.83
C PHE A 278 17.75 3.27 24.04
N LEU A 279 17.66 2.37 25.01
CA LEU A 279 16.82 2.51 26.21
C LEU A 279 17.62 2.13 27.48
N PRO A 280 18.78 2.75 27.76
CA PRO A 280 19.69 2.31 28.81
C PRO A 280 19.08 2.36 30.22
N LYS A 281 18.09 3.23 30.44
CA LYS A 281 17.36 3.33 31.72
C LYS A 281 16.28 2.27 31.90
N LYS A 282 15.99 1.45 30.87
CA LYS A 282 15.04 0.36 30.97
C LYS A 282 15.76 -0.91 31.38
N GLU A 283 15.26 -1.59 32.41
CA GLU A 283 15.74 -2.94 32.72
C GLU A 283 15.22 -3.95 31.68
N HIS A 284 16.09 -4.84 31.25
CA HIS A 284 15.72 -5.90 30.31
C HIS A 284 14.80 -6.92 30.97
N TYR A 285 13.78 -7.37 30.23
CA TYR A 285 12.87 -8.42 30.69
C TYR A 285 13.25 -9.77 30.08
N ASP A 286 13.55 -10.76 30.89
CA ASP A 286 14.01 -12.09 30.49
C ASP A 286 13.25 -13.27 31.13
N LEU A 287 12.28 -13.01 32.01
CA LEU A 287 11.55 -14.05 32.74
C LEU A 287 10.80 -15.04 31.86
N GLY A 288 10.33 -14.57 30.70
CA GLY A 288 9.66 -15.44 29.72
C GLY A 288 8.35 -16.09 30.21
N GLU A 289 7.68 -15.46 31.17
CA GLU A 289 6.41 -15.94 31.73
C GLU A 289 5.32 -16.11 30.66
N VAL A 290 4.51 -17.15 30.79
CA VAL A 290 3.35 -17.36 29.93
C VAL A 290 2.11 -16.81 30.64
N LYS A 291 1.55 -15.70 30.12
CA LYS A 291 0.35 -15.06 30.68
C LYS A 291 -0.78 -15.13 29.65
N VAL A 292 -1.63 -16.12 29.79
CA VAL A 292 -2.76 -16.35 28.88
C VAL A 292 -4.00 -15.63 29.40
N PRO A 293 -4.44 -14.54 28.77
CA PRO A 293 -5.62 -13.82 29.21
C PRO A 293 -6.90 -14.61 28.88
N PRO A 294 -8.02 -14.37 29.61
CA PRO A 294 -9.30 -15.05 29.35
C PRO A 294 -9.79 -14.92 27.90
N TYR A 295 -9.49 -13.81 27.25
CA TYR A 295 -9.84 -13.50 25.86
C TYR A 295 -8.79 -13.97 24.83
N SER A 296 -7.87 -14.85 25.21
CA SER A 296 -6.80 -15.37 24.33
C SER A 296 -7.33 -16.03 23.06
N LYS A 297 -8.46 -16.78 23.17
CA LYS A 297 -9.11 -17.40 21.99
C LYS A 297 -9.60 -16.35 20.99
N ILE A 298 -10.14 -15.23 21.49
CA ILE A 298 -10.61 -14.12 20.64
C ILE A 298 -9.43 -13.49 19.90
N ILE A 299 -8.33 -13.19 20.60
CA ILE A 299 -7.12 -12.66 19.97
C ILE A 299 -6.61 -13.61 18.87
N SER A 300 -6.50 -14.91 19.20
CA SER A 300 -6.04 -15.91 18.24
C SER A 300 -6.97 -16.03 17.03
N GLY A 301 -8.29 -15.98 17.24
CA GLY A 301 -9.29 -15.98 16.17
C GLY A 301 -9.19 -14.74 15.26
N ILE A 302 -9.06 -13.55 15.83
CA ILE A 302 -8.88 -12.30 15.08
C ILE A 302 -7.59 -12.34 14.26
N LEU A 303 -6.46 -12.78 14.83
CA LEU A 303 -5.19 -12.89 14.12
C LEU A 303 -5.29 -13.93 12.97
N CYS A 304 -5.92 -15.06 13.22
CA CYS A 304 -6.15 -16.09 12.19
C CYS A 304 -6.97 -15.52 11.03
N LEU A 305 -8.13 -14.92 11.30
CA LEU A 305 -8.98 -14.30 10.29
C LEU A 305 -8.25 -13.20 9.52
N TYR A 306 -7.52 -12.34 10.24
CA TYR A 306 -6.73 -11.28 9.63
C TYR A 306 -5.71 -11.84 8.63
N PHE A 307 -4.93 -12.85 9.01
CA PHE A 307 -3.93 -13.41 8.12
C PHE A 307 -4.53 -14.23 6.98
N ILE A 308 -5.66 -14.91 7.19
CA ILE A 308 -6.40 -15.53 6.08
C ILE A 308 -6.80 -14.49 5.04
N ILE A 309 -7.32 -13.33 5.47
CA ILE A 309 -7.67 -12.22 4.56
C ILE A 309 -6.41 -11.69 3.86
N GLN A 310 -5.30 -11.46 4.59
CA GLN A 310 -4.05 -10.94 4.02
C GLN A 310 -3.41 -11.90 3.01
N ILE A 311 -3.62 -13.20 3.14
CA ILE A 311 -3.17 -14.23 2.19
C ILE A 311 -4.14 -14.36 1.02
N ALA A 312 -5.45 -14.42 1.27
CA ALA A 312 -6.45 -14.65 0.22
C ALA A 312 -6.63 -13.43 -0.71
N LEU A 313 -6.61 -12.23 -0.15
CA LEU A 313 -6.89 -11.00 -0.89
C LEU A 313 -5.92 -10.76 -2.09
N PRO A 314 -4.61 -10.97 -1.98
CA PRO A 314 -3.70 -10.90 -3.11
C PRO A 314 -3.94 -11.96 -4.19
N LEU A 315 -4.48 -13.12 -3.83
CA LEU A 315 -4.72 -14.22 -4.76
C LEU A 315 -6.03 -14.08 -5.56
N ARG A 316 -6.91 -13.14 -5.18
CA ARG A 316 -8.23 -13.00 -5.82
C ARG A 316 -8.19 -12.76 -7.34
N HIS A 317 -7.09 -12.17 -7.86
CA HIS A 317 -6.93 -11.97 -9.29
C HIS A 317 -6.84 -13.28 -10.08
N LEU A 318 -6.45 -14.39 -9.44
CA LEU A 318 -6.42 -15.71 -10.08
C LEU A 318 -7.83 -16.25 -10.40
N GLY A 319 -8.85 -15.76 -9.68
CA GLY A 319 -10.26 -16.07 -9.95
C GLY A 319 -10.93 -15.11 -10.92
N ILE A 320 -10.21 -14.11 -11.45
CA ILE A 320 -10.72 -13.13 -12.41
C ILE A 320 -10.07 -13.41 -13.76
N LYS A 321 -10.87 -13.41 -14.83
CA LYS A 321 -10.40 -13.71 -16.18
C LYS A 321 -9.37 -12.69 -16.66
N ASP A 322 -8.38 -13.17 -17.44
CA ASP A 322 -7.33 -12.39 -18.10
C ASP A 322 -6.20 -11.87 -17.19
N ASP A 323 -5.18 -11.27 -17.80
CA ASP A 323 -3.95 -10.81 -17.13
C ASP A 323 -4.24 -9.56 -16.26
N VAL A 324 -3.94 -9.66 -14.98
CA VAL A 324 -4.10 -8.55 -14.02
C VAL A 324 -3.22 -7.33 -14.36
N LEU A 325 -2.13 -7.49 -15.10
CA LEU A 325 -1.31 -6.36 -15.58
C LEU A 325 -2.02 -5.56 -16.68
N TRP A 326 -2.96 -6.23 -17.39
CA TRP A 326 -3.80 -5.63 -18.42
C TRP A 326 -5.08 -5.04 -17.84
N THR A 327 -5.88 -5.87 -17.16
CA THR A 327 -7.22 -5.51 -16.67
C THR A 327 -7.21 -4.63 -15.42
N GLU A 328 -6.15 -4.65 -14.61
CA GLU A 328 -6.06 -4.06 -13.27
C GLU A 328 -7.04 -4.68 -12.25
N GLU A 329 -7.86 -5.62 -12.66
CA GLU A 329 -8.82 -6.29 -11.79
C GLU A 329 -8.08 -7.17 -10.78
N GLY A 330 -8.26 -6.90 -9.49
CA GLY A 330 -7.50 -7.56 -8.42
C GLY A 330 -6.09 -7.02 -8.18
N HIS A 331 -5.64 -5.98 -8.88
CA HIS A 331 -4.29 -5.43 -8.71
C HIS A 331 -4.09 -4.69 -7.37
N ARG A 332 -5.08 -3.88 -6.92
CA ARG A 332 -4.97 -3.16 -5.64
C ARG A 332 -5.08 -4.11 -4.46
N LEU A 333 -4.50 -3.75 -3.31
CA LEU A 333 -4.48 -4.55 -2.07
C LEU A 333 -3.85 -5.95 -2.23
N SER A 334 -2.91 -6.10 -3.16
CA SER A 334 -2.33 -7.41 -3.54
C SER A 334 -0.80 -7.43 -3.46
N TRP A 335 -0.19 -6.42 -2.86
CA TRP A 335 1.27 -6.29 -2.72
C TRP A 335 2.03 -6.32 -4.06
N ARG A 336 1.33 -6.05 -5.17
CA ARG A 336 1.90 -5.98 -6.51
C ARG A 336 2.58 -4.62 -6.68
N MET A 337 3.88 -4.56 -6.35
CA MET A 337 4.66 -3.32 -6.30
C MET A 337 5.61 -3.21 -7.48
N MET A 338 5.62 -2.03 -8.13
CA MET A 338 6.58 -1.65 -9.19
C MET A 338 6.76 -2.75 -10.26
N LEU A 339 5.65 -3.30 -10.74
CA LEU A 339 5.68 -4.49 -11.59
C LEU A 339 5.65 -4.20 -13.08
N ARG A 340 5.22 -3.02 -13.48
CA ARG A 340 5.00 -2.73 -14.91
C ARG A 340 5.10 -1.25 -15.20
N SER A 341 5.47 -0.96 -16.42
CA SER A 341 5.20 0.32 -17.07
C SER A 341 3.88 0.21 -17.83
N LYS A 342 2.90 1.04 -17.53
CA LYS A 342 1.62 1.11 -18.26
C LYS A 342 1.31 2.56 -18.59
N THR A 343 1.27 2.85 -19.87
CA THR A 343 0.95 4.18 -20.42
C THR A 343 -0.28 4.09 -21.29
N GLY A 344 -1.04 5.16 -21.39
CA GLY A 344 -2.26 5.14 -22.18
C GLY A 344 -2.96 6.49 -22.20
N TYR A 345 -3.95 6.57 -23.08
CA TYR A 345 -4.82 7.74 -23.21
C TYR A 345 -6.26 7.31 -23.44
N THR A 346 -7.18 8.13 -22.97
CA THR A 346 -8.62 7.90 -23.10
C THR A 346 -9.27 9.13 -23.71
N THR A 347 -10.09 8.90 -24.71
CA THR A 347 -11.05 9.90 -25.24
C THR A 347 -12.45 9.47 -24.84
N MET A 348 -13.19 10.39 -24.22
CA MET A 348 -14.57 10.15 -23.84
C MET A 348 -15.51 10.76 -24.87
N TYR A 349 -16.61 10.06 -25.15
CA TYR A 349 -17.69 10.52 -26.03
C TYR A 349 -19.01 10.45 -25.28
N THR A 350 -19.88 11.41 -25.56
CA THR A 350 -21.28 11.41 -25.12
C THR A 350 -22.19 11.30 -26.34
N LEU A 351 -23.24 10.51 -26.23
CA LEU A 351 -24.35 10.44 -27.19
C LEU A 351 -25.60 10.92 -26.46
N ASP A 352 -26.13 12.05 -26.89
CA ASP A 352 -27.44 12.53 -26.42
C ASP A 352 -28.52 11.57 -26.92
N LYS A 353 -29.27 10.97 -25.98
CA LYS A 353 -30.28 9.96 -26.35
C LYS A 353 -31.50 10.56 -27.03
N LYS A 354 -31.75 11.87 -26.87
CA LYS A 354 -32.88 12.56 -27.51
C LYS A 354 -32.55 12.99 -28.94
N THR A 355 -31.38 13.61 -29.13
CA THR A 355 -30.97 14.14 -30.45
C THR A 355 -30.17 13.14 -31.25
N GLN A 356 -29.68 12.05 -30.65
CA GLN A 356 -28.77 11.05 -31.24
C GLN A 356 -27.45 11.65 -31.73
N GLU A 357 -27.09 12.83 -31.24
CA GLU A 357 -25.82 13.48 -31.54
C GLU A 357 -24.70 12.92 -30.67
N LYS A 358 -23.64 12.43 -31.36
CA LYS A 358 -22.43 11.95 -30.67
C LYS A 358 -21.35 13.04 -30.70
N SER A 359 -20.89 13.44 -29.53
CA SER A 359 -19.87 14.48 -29.35
C SER A 359 -18.71 14.01 -28.50
N LYS A 360 -17.52 14.59 -28.75
CA LYS A 360 -16.35 14.36 -27.92
C LYS A 360 -16.44 15.19 -26.64
N TYR A 361 -16.33 14.53 -25.49
CA TYR A 361 -16.35 15.20 -24.18
C TYR A 361 -14.95 15.72 -23.81
N ASN A 362 -14.84 16.99 -23.44
CA ASN A 362 -13.55 17.59 -23.05
C ASN A 362 -13.21 17.26 -21.59
N ILE A 363 -12.52 16.15 -21.38
CA ILE A 363 -12.11 15.71 -20.01
C ILE A 363 -11.07 16.65 -19.37
N LYS A 364 -10.38 17.51 -20.15
CA LYS A 364 -9.37 18.43 -19.60
C LYS A 364 -9.98 19.54 -18.74
N GLU A 365 -11.25 19.84 -18.95
CA GLU A 365 -11.98 20.84 -18.16
C GLU A 365 -12.27 20.36 -16.74
N ILE A 366 -12.37 19.04 -16.51
CA ILE A 366 -12.77 18.46 -15.23
C ILE A 366 -11.67 17.65 -14.55
N LEU A 367 -10.59 17.32 -15.27
CA LEU A 367 -9.51 16.47 -14.76
C LEU A 367 -8.16 17.18 -14.77
N THR A 368 -7.43 17.06 -13.67
CA THR A 368 -6.01 17.44 -13.62
C THR A 368 -5.18 16.51 -14.51
N GLN A 369 -3.98 16.94 -14.90
CA GLN A 369 -3.06 16.13 -15.73
C GLN A 369 -2.73 14.78 -15.07
N LYS A 370 -2.59 14.75 -13.74
CA LYS A 370 -2.37 13.50 -12.97
C LYS A 370 -3.56 12.55 -13.10
N GLN A 371 -4.78 13.07 -13.01
CA GLN A 371 -6.00 12.28 -13.17
C GLN A 371 -6.15 11.76 -14.60
N GLN A 372 -5.86 12.56 -15.63
CA GLN A 372 -5.88 12.13 -17.04
C GLN A 372 -4.95 10.94 -17.28
N ARG A 373 -3.72 10.95 -16.71
CA ARG A 373 -2.79 9.79 -16.79
C ARG A 373 -3.37 8.53 -16.14
N THR A 374 -4.09 8.68 -15.03
CA THR A 374 -4.72 7.56 -14.33
C THR A 374 -5.90 7.01 -15.12
N VAL A 375 -6.77 7.87 -15.65
CA VAL A 375 -7.88 7.51 -16.55
C VAL A 375 -7.36 6.82 -17.80
N GLY A 376 -6.20 7.22 -18.31
CA GLY A 376 -5.59 6.62 -19.50
C GLY A 376 -5.23 5.13 -19.35
N THR A 377 -5.24 4.56 -18.15
CA THR A 377 -4.65 3.23 -17.91
C THR A 377 -5.48 2.29 -17.04
N LYS A 378 -6.50 2.78 -16.33
CA LYS A 378 -7.21 2.02 -15.29
C LYS A 378 -8.71 1.90 -15.56
N PRO A 379 -9.21 0.71 -15.92
CA PRO A 379 -10.62 0.52 -16.28
C PRO A 379 -11.63 1.00 -15.24
N ASP A 380 -11.38 0.75 -13.95
CA ASP A 380 -12.28 1.20 -12.87
C ASP A 380 -12.34 2.72 -12.73
N VAL A 381 -11.26 3.42 -13.08
CA VAL A 381 -11.23 4.89 -13.08
C VAL A 381 -11.90 5.45 -14.34
N ILE A 382 -11.73 4.76 -15.49
CA ILE A 382 -12.46 5.10 -16.73
C ILE A 382 -13.97 4.98 -16.51
N TRP A 383 -14.41 3.88 -15.91
CA TRP A 383 -15.80 3.65 -15.58
C TRP A 383 -16.35 4.74 -14.62
N GLN A 384 -15.62 5.08 -13.56
CA GLN A 384 -16.04 6.16 -12.66
C GLN A 384 -16.13 7.52 -13.35
N LEU A 385 -15.22 7.79 -14.29
CA LEU A 385 -15.30 9.00 -15.10
C LEU A 385 -16.55 9.00 -15.95
N ALA A 386 -16.90 7.88 -16.58
CA ALA A 386 -18.15 7.78 -17.37
C ALA A 386 -19.40 8.03 -16.50
N GLN A 387 -19.45 7.46 -15.28
CA GLN A 387 -20.53 7.73 -14.33
C GLN A 387 -20.59 9.22 -13.97
N ARG A 388 -19.44 9.85 -13.73
CA ARG A 388 -19.37 11.28 -13.39
C ARG A 388 -19.81 12.18 -14.53
N ILE A 389 -19.39 11.87 -15.77
CA ILE A 389 -19.83 12.61 -16.98
C ILE A 389 -21.36 12.51 -17.11
N LYS A 390 -21.92 11.31 -16.96
CA LYS A 390 -23.40 11.11 -17.01
C LYS A 390 -24.10 11.96 -15.95
N GLN A 391 -23.61 12.01 -14.73
CA GLN A 391 -24.16 12.85 -13.65
C GLN A 391 -24.09 14.34 -13.99
N ILE A 392 -22.95 14.81 -14.53
CA ILE A 392 -22.79 16.22 -14.94
C ILE A 392 -23.76 16.58 -16.04
N GLN A 393 -23.99 15.72 -17.03
CA GLN A 393 -24.94 15.97 -18.11
C GLN A 393 -26.39 15.90 -17.62
N ALA A 394 -26.71 14.94 -16.76
CA ALA A 394 -28.04 14.84 -16.14
C ALA A 394 -28.40 16.09 -15.31
N ALA A 395 -27.44 16.68 -14.62
CA ALA A 395 -27.64 17.95 -13.91
C ALA A 395 -27.95 19.13 -14.83
N LYS A 396 -27.59 19.02 -16.13
CA LYS A 396 -27.97 19.98 -17.19
C LYS A 396 -29.27 19.61 -17.90
N GLY A 397 -29.96 18.54 -17.45
CA GLY A 397 -31.20 18.06 -18.07
C GLY A 397 -30.97 17.20 -19.33
N ILE A 398 -29.74 16.74 -19.60
CA ILE A 398 -29.38 15.98 -20.80
C ILE A 398 -29.14 14.53 -20.41
N ASP A 399 -29.91 13.58 -20.94
CA ASP A 399 -29.66 12.14 -20.75
C ASP A 399 -28.72 11.63 -21.84
N VAL A 400 -27.54 11.19 -21.43
CA VAL A 400 -26.48 10.75 -22.34
C VAL A 400 -26.09 9.30 -22.11
N ALA A 401 -25.69 8.60 -23.18
CA ALA A 401 -24.84 7.44 -23.12
C ALA A 401 -23.37 7.88 -23.18
N VAL A 402 -22.49 7.21 -22.46
CA VAL A 402 -21.06 7.59 -22.33
C VAL A 402 -20.16 6.46 -22.78
N PHE A 403 -19.30 6.74 -23.75
CA PHE A 403 -18.37 5.79 -24.37
C PHE A 403 -16.93 6.21 -24.15
N ALA A 404 -16.02 5.24 -24.14
CA ALA A 404 -14.58 5.47 -23.97
C ALA A 404 -13.77 4.79 -25.06
N ASP A 405 -12.97 5.54 -25.82
CA ASP A 405 -11.90 4.99 -26.64
C ASP A 405 -10.58 5.11 -25.87
N THR A 406 -10.09 3.98 -25.39
CA THR A 406 -8.87 3.90 -24.56
C THR A 406 -7.85 2.99 -25.20
N LYS A 407 -6.65 3.51 -25.43
CA LYS A 407 -5.52 2.72 -25.91
C LYS A 407 -4.40 2.73 -24.88
N VAL A 408 -3.83 1.55 -24.61
CA VAL A 408 -2.77 1.37 -23.63
C VAL A 408 -1.61 0.58 -24.19
N SER A 409 -0.42 0.89 -23.70
CA SER A 409 0.81 0.13 -23.88
C SER A 409 1.23 -0.43 -22.51
N VAL A 410 1.54 -1.71 -22.45
CA VAL A 410 2.06 -2.37 -21.26
C VAL A 410 3.50 -2.82 -21.53
N ASN A 411 4.44 -2.44 -20.66
CA ASN A 411 5.86 -2.81 -20.72
C ASN A 411 6.53 -2.50 -22.07
N GLY A 412 6.19 -1.33 -22.66
CA GLY A 412 6.78 -0.89 -23.93
C GLY A 412 6.22 -1.56 -25.16
N GLY A 413 5.21 -2.42 -25.03
CA GLY A 413 4.49 -3.03 -26.16
C GLY A 413 3.68 -2.01 -26.96
N PRO A 414 3.03 -2.44 -28.07
CA PRO A 414 2.21 -1.56 -28.89
C PRO A 414 1.01 -0.99 -28.10
N TYR A 415 0.50 0.15 -28.58
CA TYR A 415 -0.76 0.67 -28.07
C TYR A 415 -1.94 -0.12 -28.63
N VAL A 416 -2.65 -0.81 -27.76
CA VAL A 416 -3.81 -1.63 -28.08
C VAL A 416 -5.03 -1.12 -27.33
N ARG A 417 -6.22 -1.26 -27.94
CA ARG A 417 -7.48 -0.84 -27.34
C ARG A 417 -7.78 -1.67 -26.10
N LEU A 418 -8.05 -0.97 -24.97
CA LEU A 418 -8.34 -1.59 -23.67
C LEU A 418 -9.84 -1.72 -23.42
N ILE A 419 -10.62 -0.74 -23.85
CA ILE A 419 -12.07 -0.64 -23.59
C ILE A 419 -12.85 -0.83 -24.90
N ASN A 420 -13.95 -1.54 -24.82
CA ASN A 420 -14.90 -1.64 -25.94
C ASN A 420 -15.64 -0.31 -26.09
N ASP A 421 -15.36 0.42 -27.16
CA ASP A 421 -15.86 1.76 -27.44
C ASP A 421 -17.32 1.79 -27.95
N THR A 422 -17.95 0.62 -28.09
CA THR A 422 -19.37 0.51 -28.43
C THR A 422 -20.28 0.36 -27.21
N ILE A 423 -19.70 0.16 -26.02
CA ILE A 423 -20.47 -0.06 -24.78
C ILE A 423 -20.68 1.25 -24.05
N ASP A 424 -21.94 1.56 -23.72
CA ASP A 424 -22.30 2.67 -22.82
C ASP A 424 -21.85 2.37 -21.39
N LEU A 425 -20.67 2.90 -21.00
CA LEU A 425 -20.13 2.75 -19.65
C LEU A 425 -20.97 3.46 -18.60
N GLY A 426 -21.73 4.50 -18.99
CA GLY A 426 -22.63 5.22 -18.09
C GLY A 426 -23.81 4.37 -17.61
N SER A 427 -24.15 3.29 -18.32
CA SER A 427 -25.19 2.33 -17.94
C SER A 427 -24.66 1.11 -17.19
N GLN A 428 -23.33 0.85 -17.23
CA GLN A 428 -22.73 -0.33 -16.61
C GLN A 428 -22.60 -0.19 -15.10
N LYS A 429 -22.82 -1.30 -14.41
CA LYS A 429 -22.54 -1.42 -12.96
C LYS A 429 -21.15 -2.02 -12.75
N TRP A 430 -20.44 -1.55 -11.72
CA TRP A 430 -19.22 -2.19 -11.27
C TRP A 430 -19.57 -3.39 -10.38
N THR A 431 -19.02 -4.55 -10.72
CA THR A 431 -19.19 -5.78 -9.93
C THR A 431 -17.84 -6.22 -9.39
N PRO A 432 -17.60 -6.11 -8.07
CA PRO A 432 -16.35 -6.59 -7.48
C PRO A 432 -16.11 -8.08 -7.74
N LEU A 433 -14.86 -8.48 -7.90
CA LEU A 433 -14.40 -9.86 -8.07
C LEU A 433 -14.87 -10.57 -9.35
N LYS A 434 -15.48 -9.85 -10.30
CA LYS A 434 -15.83 -10.38 -11.60
C LYS A 434 -15.13 -9.61 -12.71
N HIS A 435 -14.82 -10.31 -13.82
CA HIS A 435 -14.32 -9.67 -15.02
C HIS A 435 -15.43 -8.87 -15.71
N HIS A 436 -15.07 -7.67 -16.16
CA HIS A 436 -16.00 -6.78 -16.86
C HIS A 436 -15.84 -6.97 -18.39
N PHE A 437 -16.89 -7.46 -19.04
CA PHE A 437 -16.91 -7.82 -20.47
C PHE A 437 -16.57 -6.65 -21.42
N TRP A 438 -16.69 -5.43 -20.97
CA TRP A 438 -16.32 -4.23 -21.72
C TRP A 438 -14.81 -3.91 -21.67
N ILE A 439 -14.03 -4.62 -20.84
CA ILE A 439 -12.57 -4.63 -20.90
C ILE A 439 -12.18 -5.66 -21.96
N LEU A 440 -11.52 -5.20 -23.02
CA LEU A 440 -11.12 -6.07 -24.12
C LEU A 440 -9.98 -7.03 -23.68
N PRO A 441 -9.93 -8.24 -24.25
CA PRO A 441 -8.90 -9.22 -23.91
C PRO A 441 -7.48 -8.69 -24.10
N SER A 442 -6.56 -9.16 -23.26
CA SER A 442 -5.14 -8.82 -23.40
C SER A 442 -4.56 -9.31 -24.73
N PRO A 443 -3.52 -8.64 -25.28
CA PRO A 443 -2.88 -9.09 -26.52
C PRO A 443 -2.40 -10.54 -26.49
N LYS A 444 -2.02 -11.05 -25.31
CA LYS A 444 -1.63 -12.46 -25.12
C LYS A 444 -2.80 -13.42 -25.33
N MET A 445 -3.99 -13.07 -24.86
CA MET A 445 -5.19 -13.89 -25.07
C MET A 445 -5.75 -13.80 -26.48
N GLN A 446 -5.53 -12.68 -27.18
CA GLN A 446 -5.98 -12.52 -28.57
C GLN A 446 -5.24 -13.46 -29.54
N HIS A 447 -4.03 -13.92 -29.18
CA HIS A 447 -3.21 -14.85 -29.97
C HIS A 447 -3.28 -16.31 -29.50
N SER A 448 -4.02 -16.59 -28.43
CA SER A 448 -4.26 -17.97 -27.99
C SER A 448 -5.36 -18.60 -28.85
N PRO A 449 -5.19 -19.83 -29.36
CA PRO A 449 -6.28 -20.52 -30.07
C PRO A 449 -7.47 -20.69 -29.12
N PRO A 450 -8.73 -20.70 -29.63
CA PRO A 450 -9.89 -20.87 -28.79
C PRO A 450 -9.77 -22.20 -28.02
N GLU A 451 -9.98 -22.15 -26.72
CA GLU A 451 -10.08 -23.37 -25.91
C GLU A 451 -11.16 -24.27 -26.54
N LYS A 452 -10.75 -25.45 -26.94
CA LYS A 452 -11.70 -26.49 -27.37
C LYS A 452 -12.55 -26.86 -26.16
N ASN A 453 -13.84 -26.49 -26.22
CA ASN A 453 -14.86 -26.96 -25.27
C ASN A 453 -15.01 -28.49 -25.32
#